data_1dc5cbb410fffee8b2700014d605d319
#
_entry.id   1dc5cbb410fffee8b2700014d605d319
#
_cell.length_a   1.000
_cell.length_b   1.000
_cell.length_c   1.000
_cell.angle_alpha   90.00
_cell.angle_beta   90.00
_cell.angle_gamma   90.00
#
_symmetry.space_group_name_H-M   'P 1'
#
loop_
_entity.id
_entity.type
_entity.pdbx_description
1 polymer ?
#
loop_
_entity_poly.entity_id
_entity_poly.type
_entity_poly.pdbx_seq_one_letter_code
_entity_poly.pdbx_strand_id
1 'polypeptide(L)'
;MSERGRAPDEMVDEEGVSREGFILRFWRLARGYYTGDERRSAWLLTAGVIGLTLVQIGIQVRFNLWNRDFFNALEARDRSAFYGQMGTFLLLTTASMVIAVFQLYVRQMLQLRWREWLVFRLQARWLAGSRHYQMNFLPGSADNPDQRISENTRWATAMAVDMAVGLFQSAVMLISFVGILWTLSGPLIVAFGSNEFEIPGYMVFAALVYALIGSTLTYFMGRPMVEINIRRNQAESDHRFALIRIRENSEGVALIRGEADEDRGLRRSFSHVVSVMKDLMRSERRLMWLTSAYGMVAGVFPILVASPRYFAGAITLGVLMQIGSAFAEVTRALNWFVDNFPRIADWRSHLERVVALEDSLDAADILDAGEVRISVIEGPLPDGREVLAFRDLQIAQADGNILVGEANAELQAGEKVLIVGESGTGKSTLFRAISGVWPWGSGEIRVPPRDHMMFMPQRPYLPLGTLRGAIAYPAAPKKFPDAAVIAALERCGLVHLTGRLDEDERWDRMLSLGEQQRLAFARLLLHRPRWVFMDEATAALDEANQDAMMGLFQNELAGCALVSIGHRPGLDLFHDRTLTLLRSPDGARLTAPQRQRTVSARRRRGGVGPVTVAGRGVARILRGRPRRT
;
A
#
# COMPACT_ATOMS: atom_id res chain seq x y z
N MET A 1 -14.39 -29.04 -46.03
CA MET A 1 -15.61 -29.26 -45.26
C MET A 1 -15.18 -29.90 -43.94
N SER A 2 -15.29 -29.34 -42.80
CA SER A 2 -16.16 -28.33 -42.23
C SER A 2 -15.41 -27.61 -41.09
N GLU A 3 -15.26 -26.29 -41.23
CA GLU A 3 -15.05 -25.39 -40.12
C GLU A 3 -16.40 -25.15 -39.44
N ARG A 4 -16.50 -25.41 -38.16
CA ARG A 4 -17.56 -24.83 -37.31
C ARG A 4 -17.05 -24.63 -35.90
N GLY A 5 -16.99 -23.38 -35.50
CA GLY A 5 -17.33 -22.92 -34.13
C GLY A 5 -16.17 -22.88 -33.16
N ARG A 6 -15.25 -21.95 -33.32
CA ARG A 6 -14.56 -21.35 -32.17
C ARG A 6 -15.39 -20.16 -31.71
N ALA A 7 -15.71 -20.16 -30.41
CA ALA A 7 -16.22 -19.00 -29.68
C ALA A 7 -15.22 -17.85 -29.75
N PRO A 8 -15.63 -16.57 -29.60
CA PRO A 8 -14.73 -15.44 -29.73
C PRO A 8 -13.64 -15.50 -28.70
N ASP A 9 -12.41 -15.40 -29.20
CA ASP A 9 -11.14 -15.44 -28.50
C ASP A 9 -11.17 -14.64 -27.19
N GLU A 10 -10.93 -15.35 -26.09
CA GLU A 10 -10.27 -14.79 -24.92
C GLU A 10 -8.85 -14.38 -25.37
N MET A 11 -8.69 -13.12 -25.75
CA MET A 11 -7.36 -12.55 -25.96
C MET A 11 -6.69 -12.38 -24.60
N VAL A 12 -5.87 -13.34 -24.24
CA VAL A 12 -4.89 -13.25 -23.18
C VAL A 12 -3.68 -12.54 -23.78
N ASP A 13 -3.46 -11.28 -23.38
CA ASP A 13 -2.19 -10.62 -23.66
C ASP A 13 -1.09 -11.28 -22.82
N GLU A 14 0.18 -11.21 -23.25
CA GLU A 14 1.37 -11.84 -22.64
C GLU A 14 1.60 -11.55 -21.14
N GLU A 15 0.73 -10.78 -20.48
CA GLU A 15 0.77 -10.44 -19.05
C GLU A 15 -0.24 -11.22 -18.18
N GLY A 16 -1.01 -12.18 -18.72
CA GLY A 16 -1.83 -13.09 -17.91
C GLY A 16 -2.98 -12.47 -17.09
N VAL A 17 -3.34 -11.21 -17.33
CA VAL A 17 -4.40 -10.50 -16.60
C VAL A 17 -5.72 -10.61 -17.34
N SER A 18 -6.69 -11.29 -16.73
CA SER A 18 -8.06 -11.39 -17.27
C SER A 18 -8.66 -9.98 -17.46
N ARG A 19 -9.11 -9.68 -18.69
CA ARG A 19 -9.77 -8.41 -19.03
C ARG A 19 -11.22 -8.35 -18.49
N GLU A 20 -11.42 -8.55 -17.21
CA GLU A 20 -12.68 -8.14 -16.62
C GLU A 20 -12.81 -6.62 -16.72
N GLY A 21 -13.95 -6.14 -17.20
CA GLY A 21 -14.20 -4.71 -17.35
C GLY A 21 -13.98 -3.97 -16.02
N PHE A 22 -13.37 -2.79 -16.06
CA PHE A 22 -13.07 -1.95 -14.90
C PHE A 22 -14.23 -1.83 -13.90
N ILE A 23 -15.46 -1.65 -14.39
CA ILE A 23 -16.68 -1.53 -13.56
C ILE A 23 -16.97 -2.84 -12.80
N LEU A 24 -16.71 -4.00 -13.41
CA LEU A 24 -16.96 -5.30 -12.78
C LEU A 24 -15.98 -5.56 -11.64
N ARG A 25 -14.70 -5.18 -11.83
CA ARG A 25 -13.66 -5.26 -10.77
C ARG A 25 -14.00 -4.34 -9.60
N PHE A 26 -14.40 -3.11 -9.90
CA PHE A 26 -14.88 -2.18 -8.86
C PHE A 26 -16.08 -2.76 -8.09
N TRP A 27 -17.05 -3.34 -8.81
CA TRP A 27 -18.23 -3.93 -8.18
C TRP A 27 -17.89 -5.13 -7.30
N ARG A 28 -16.92 -5.96 -7.70
CA ARG A 28 -16.40 -7.07 -6.88
C ARG A 28 -15.83 -6.55 -5.56
N LEU A 29 -15.01 -5.50 -5.62
CA LEU A 29 -14.42 -4.87 -4.43
C LEU A 29 -15.51 -4.25 -3.52
N ALA A 30 -16.46 -3.52 -4.10
CA ALA A 30 -17.53 -2.86 -3.37
C ALA A 30 -18.53 -3.86 -2.74
N ARG A 31 -18.88 -4.91 -3.49
CA ARG A 31 -19.87 -5.92 -3.05
C ARG A 31 -19.52 -6.51 -1.69
N GLY A 32 -18.24 -6.76 -1.42
CA GLY A 32 -17.80 -7.32 -0.14
C GLY A 32 -18.19 -6.47 1.07
N TYR A 33 -18.14 -5.15 0.96
CA TYR A 33 -18.58 -4.22 2.02
C TYR A 33 -20.09 -4.25 2.24
N TYR A 34 -20.88 -4.33 1.16
CA TYR A 34 -22.34 -4.34 1.22
C TYR A 34 -22.98 -5.70 1.54
N THR A 35 -22.21 -6.79 1.47
CA THR A 35 -22.71 -8.17 1.73
C THR A 35 -22.07 -8.81 2.96
N GLY A 36 -20.96 -8.29 3.46
CA GLY A 36 -20.20 -8.80 4.61
C GLY A 36 -20.80 -8.42 5.96
N ASP A 37 -19.98 -8.48 6.99
CA ASP A 37 -20.37 -8.22 8.40
C ASP A 37 -20.84 -6.78 8.62
N GLU A 38 -20.26 -5.82 7.88
CA GLU A 38 -20.60 -4.39 7.94
C GLU A 38 -21.84 -3.99 7.11
N ARG A 39 -22.57 -4.95 6.52
CA ARG A 39 -23.70 -4.69 5.60
C ARG A 39 -24.75 -3.74 6.15
N ARG A 40 -25.08 -3.83 7.46
CA ARG A 40 -26.09 -2.97 8.09
C ARG A 40 -25.64 -1.51 8.14
N SER A 41 -24.39 -1.27 8.54
CA SER A 41 -23.77 0.05 8.56
C SER A 41 -23.69 0.63 7.16
N ALA A 42 -23.24 -0.16 6.17
CA ALA A 42 -23.13 0.22 4.77
C ALA A 42 -24.46 0.72 4.19
N TRP A 43 -25.53 -0.07 4.32
CA TRP A 43 -26.85 0.29 3.79
C TRP A 43 -27.51 1.45 4.54
N LEU A 44 -27.38 1.52 5.88
CA LEU A 44 -27.92 2.63 6.66
C LEU A 44 -27.27 3.97 6.31
N LEU A 45 -25.92 3.99 6.20
CA LEU A 45 -25.19 5.20 5.83
C LEU A 45 -25.50 5.62 4.39
N THR A 46 -25.57 4.67 3.46
CA THR A 46 -25.93 4.94 2.06
C THR A 46 -27.35 5.49 1.95
N ALA A 47 -28.32 4.89 2.64
CA ALA A 47 -29.69 5.39 2.68
C ALA A 47 -29.77 6.78 3.33
N GLY A 48 -28.98 7.04 4.38
CA GLY A 48 -28.86 8.35 5.01
C GLY A 48 -28.34 9.42 4.05
N VAL A 49 -27.27 9.12 3.30
CA VAL A 49 -26.71 10.04 2.28
C VAL A 49 -27.74 10.31 1.18
N ILE A 50 -28.39 9.26 0.65
CA ILE A 50 -29.41 9.41 -0.38
C ILE A 50 -30.60 10.23 0.15
N GLY A 51 -31.11 9.94 1.34
CA GLY A 51 -32.22 10.66 1.95
C GLY A 51 -31.90 12.13 2.17
N LEU A 52 -30.74 12.46 2.74
CA LEU A 52 -30.30 13.85 2.92
C LEU A 52 -30.09 14.57 1.58
N THR A 53 -29.58 13.87 0.56
CA THR A 53 -29.44 14.43 -0.80
C THR A 53 -30.81 14.78 -1.39
N LEU A 54 -31.81 13.91 -1.26
CA LEU A 54 -33.16 14.17 -1.74
C LEU A 54 -33.82 15.36 -1.00
N VAL A 55 -33.63 15.45 0.31
CA VAL A 55 -34.12 16.60 1.10
C VAL A 55 -33.45 17.89 0.63
N GLN A 56 -32.12 17.86 0.38
CA GLN A 56 -31.38 19.02 -0.12
C GLN A 56 -31.88 19.47 -1.49
N ILE A 57 -32.19 18.53 -2.39
CA ILE A 57 -32.77 18.83 -3.71
C ILE A 57 -34.19 19.43 -3.54
N GLY A 58 -34.99 18.89 -2.64
CA GLY A 58 -36.32 19.46 -2.32
C GLY A 58 -36.23 20.91 -1.84
N ILE A 59 -35.24 21.23 -1.01
CA ILE A 59 -34.99 22.61 -0.56
C ILE A 59 -34.56 23.47 -1.78
N GLN A 60 -33.74 22.96 -2.69
CA GLN A 60 -33.30 23.67 -3.88
C GLN A 60 -34.46 23.99 -4.84
N VAL A 61 -35.37 23.03 -5.02
CA VAL A 61 -36.64 23.27 -5.77
C VAL A 61 -37.47 24.34 -5.07
N ARG A 62 -37.58 24.32 -3.74
CA ARG A 62 -38.32 25.35 -2.98
C ARG A 62 -37.67 26.73 -3.08
N PHE A 63 -36.31 26.79 -3.13
CA PHE A 63 -35.57 28.02 -3.42
C PHE A 63 -35.91 28.59 -4.80
N ASN A 64 -36.06 27.75 -5.80
CA ASN A 64 -36.46 28.17 -7.15
C ASN A 64 -37.87 28.76 -7.17
N LEU A 65 -38.81 28.20 -6.42
CA LEU A 65 -40.16 28.77 -6.22
C LEU A 65 -40.12 30.07 -5.43
N TRP A 66 -39.31 30.12 -4.35
CA TRP A 66 -39.12 31.33 -3.56
C TRP A 66 -38.60 32.50 -4.40
N ASN A 67 -37.65 32.20 -5.32
CA ASN A 67 -37.10 33.22 -6.24
C ASN A 67 -38.20 33.88 -7.04
N ARG A 68 -39.16 33.14 -7.61
CA ARG A 68 -40.33 33.65 -8.29
C ARG A 68 -41.15 34.55 -7.40
N ASP A 69 -41.55 34.05 -6.23
CA ASP A 69 -42.46 34.74 -5.32
C ASP A 69 -41.83 36.03 -4.77
N PHE A 70 -40.54 36.03 -4.51
CA PHE A 70 -39.75 37.19 -4.08
C PHE A 70 -39.72 38.30 -5.15
N PHE A 71 -39.39 37.98 -6.41
CA PHE A 71 -39.34 38.97 -7.46
C PHE A 71 -40.72 39.46 -7.88
N ASN A 72 -41.75 38.65 -7.78
CA ASN A 72 -43.15 39.10 -7.98
C ASN A 72 -43.59 40.09 -6.89
N ALA A 73 -43.25 39.87 -5.63
CA ALA A 73 -43.53 40.82 -4.56
C ALA A 73 -42.80 42.17 -4.77
N LEU A 74 -41.61 42.15 -5.31
CA LEU A 74 -40.84 43.34 -5.69
C LEU A 74 -41.50 44.08 -6.85
N GLU A 75 -41.88 43.40 -7.92
CA GLU A 75 -42.58 43.95 -9.08
C GLU A 75 -43.89 44.60 -8.69
N ALA A 76 -44.66 43.91 -7.83
CA ALA A 76 -45.95 44.43 -7.31
C ALA A 76 -45.78 45.51 -6.22
N ARG A 77 -44.54 45.80 -5.76
CA ARG A 77 -44.22 46.73 -4.66
C ARG A 77 -44.96 46.39 -3.35
N ASP A 78 -45.30 45.12 -3.12
CA ASP A 78 -45.96 44.64 -1.92
C ASP A 78 -44.97 44.41 -0.78
N ARG A 79 -44.93 45.37 0.16
CA ARG A 79 -44.03 45.31 1.32
C ARG A 79 -44.33 44.11 2.24
N SER A 80 -45.60 43.75 2.40
CA SER A 80 -46.03 42.66 3.28
C SER A 80 -45.52 41.33 2.72
N ALA A 81 -45.78 41.03 1.46
CA ALA A 81 -45.29 39.85 0.75
C ALA A 81 -43.77 39.78 0.75
N PHE A 82 -43.07 40.91 0.53
CA PHE A 82 -41.63 40.99 0.52
C PHE A 82 -41.00 40.55 1.86
N TYR A 83 -41.48 41.11 3.01
CA TYR A 83 -40.96 40.70 4.32
C TYR A 83 -41.32 39.24 4.66
N GLY A 84 -42.47 38.74 4.21
CA GLY A 84 -42.81 37.32 4.32
C GLY A 84 -41.83 36.42 3.56
N GLN A 85 -41.44 36.83 2.34
CA GLN A 85 -40.42 36.11 1.56
C GLN A 85 -39.02 36.17 2.19
N MET A 86 -38.66 37.25 2.90
CA MET A 86 -37.39 37.31 3.67
C MET A 86 -37.36 36.30 4.80
N GLY A 87 -38.50 36.13 5.53
CA GLY A 87 -38.65 35.07 6.54
C GLY A 87 -38.49 33.66 5.93
N THR A 88 -39.14 33.42 4.79
CA THR A 88 -39.01 32.16 4.04
C THR A 88 -37.58 31.90 3.61
N PHE A 89 -36.86 32.92 3.13
CA PHE A 89 -35.44 32.82 2.77
C PHE A 89 -34.57 32.38 3.94
N LEU A 90 -34.75 33.02 5.11
CA LEU A 90 -33.98 32.68 6.30
C LEU A 90 -34.24 31.24 6.73
N LEU A 91 -35.50 30.80 6.71
CA LEU A 91 -35.85 29.41 7.03
C LEU A 91 -35.23 28.41 6.07
N LEU A 92 -35.34 28.64 4.74
CA LEU A 92 -34.78 27.75 3.73
C LEU A 92 -33.23 27.70 3.78
N THR A 93 -32.61 28.86 4.00
CA THR A 93 -31.13 28.94 4.12
C THR A 93 -30.64 28.17 5.34
N THR A 94 -31.31 28.38 6.51
CA THR A 94 -30.95 27.64 7.73
C THR A 94 -31.15 26.14 7.55
N ALA A 95 -32.30 25.73 6.99
CA ALA A 95 -32.59 24.32 6.74
C ALA A 95 -31.55 23.70 5.77
N SER A 96 -31.21 24.41 4.67
CA SER A 96 -30.20 23.97 3.70
C SER A 96 -28.83 23.80 4.35
N MET A 97 -28.43 24.75 5.21
CA MET A 97 -27.15 24.69 5.92
C MET A 97 -27.09 23.48 6.87
N VAL A 98 -28.14 23.27 7.66
CA VAL A 98 -28.21 22.13 8.58
C VAL A 98 -28.13 20.80 7.82
N ILE A 99 -28.93 20.65 6.77
CA ILE A 99 -28.92 19.44 5.94
C ILE A 99 -27.56 19.22 5.28
N ALA A 100 -26.92 20.27 4.75
CA ALA A 100 -25.59 20.16 4.13
C ALA A 100 -24.52 19.68 5.11
N VAL A 101 -24.55 20.16 6.37
CA VAL A 101 -23.62 19.71 7.43
C VAL A 101 -23.83 18.23 7.74
N PHE A 102 -25.09 17.79 7.95
CA PHE A 102 -25.37 16.38 8.21
C PHE A 102 -25.04 15.49 7.00
N GLN A 103 -25.32 15.94 5.78
CA GLN A 103 -24.98 15.23 4.55
C GLN A 103 -23.46 15.03 4.43
N LEU A 104 -22.68 16.08 4.70
CA LEU A 104 -21.21 15.98 4.72
C LEU A 104 -20.75 14.94 5.75
N TYR A 105 -21.25 15.01 6.98
CA TYR A 105 -20.89 14.10 8.05
C TYR A 105 -21.21 12.64 7.72
N VAL A 106 -22.43 12.34 7.29
CA VAL A 106 -22.85 10.96 6.97
C VAL A 106 -22.07 10.42 5.76
N ARG A 107 -21.79 11.26 4.76
CA ARG A 107 -20.95 10.91 3.60
C ARG A 107 -19.53 10.56 4.02
N GLN A 108 -18.90 11.40 4.85
CA GLN A 108 -17.54 11.13 5.36
C GLN A 108 -17.51 9.87 6.24
N MET A 109 -18.56 9.62 7.02
CA MET A 109 -18.68 8.39 7.81
C MET A 109 -18.76 7.15 6.91
N LEU A 110 -19.52 7.19 5.82
CA LEU A 110 -19.58 6.12 4.83
C LEU A 110 -18.21 5.85 4.20
N GLN A 111 -17.50 6.92 3.80
CA GLN A 111 -16.15 6.81 3.25
C GLN A 111 -15.18 6.17 4.24
N LEU A 112 -15.23 6.60 5.50
CA LEU A 112 -14.35 6.10 6.57
C LEU A 112 -14.60 4.62 6.86
N ARG A 113 -15.87 4.21 7.05
CA ARG A 113 -16.23 2.82 7.35
C ARG A 113 -15.89 1.87 6.21
N TRP A 114 -16.14 2.28 4.96
CA TRP A 114 -15.75 1.48 3.81
C TRP A 114 -14.24 1.33 3.70
N ARG A 115 -13.49 2.42 3.91
CA ARG A 115 -12.03 2.39 3.94
C ARG A 115 -11.51 1.49 5.06
N GLU A 116 -12.05 1.58 6.27
CA GLU A 116 -11.66 0.77 7.43
C GLU A 116 -11.80 -0.72 7.11
N TRP A 117 -12.96 -1.13 6.61
CA TRP A 117 -13.22 -2.49 6.19
C TRP A 117 -12.23 -2.98 5.12
N LEU A 118 -11.98 -2.16 4.08
CA LEU A 118 -11.10 -2.52 2.98
C LEU A 118 -9.65 -2.65 3.43
N VAL A 119 -9.16 -1.72 4.25
CA VAL A 119 -7.79 -1.73 4.78
C VAL A 119 -7.57 -2.98 5.64
N PHE A 120 -8.47 -3.28 6.59
CA PHE A 120 -8.32 -4.46 7.44
C PHE A 120 -8.37 -5.77 6.64
N ARG A 121 -9.24 -5.86 5.65
CA ARG A 121 -9.30 -7.01 4.76
C ARG A 121 -7.99 -7.21 3.97
N LEU A 122 -7.46 -6.15 3.36
CA LEU A 122 -6.22 -6.22 2.60
C LEU A 122 -5.01 -6.52 3.49
N GLN A 123 -4.92 -5.90 4.67
CA GLN A 123 -3.85 -6.17 5.65
C GLN A 123 -3.87 -7.62 6.12
N ALA A 124 -5.05 -8.14 6.47
CA ALA A 124 -5.19 -9.52 6.90
C ALA A 124 -4.76 -10.52 5.80
N ARG A 125 -5.17 -10.28 4.55
CA ARG A 125 -4.77 -11.11 3.42
C ARG A 125 -3.27 -11.00 3.12
N TRP A 126 -2.72 -9.80 3.15
CA TRP A 126 -1.31 -9.54 2.86
C TRP A 126 -0.37 -10.20 3.86
N LEU A 127 -0.73 -10.19 5.16
CA LEU A 127 0.07 -10.80 6.22
C LEU A 127 -0.12 -12.32 6.33
N ALA A 128 -1.26 -12.88 5.88
CA ALA A 128 -1.54 -14.30 5.97
C ALA A 128 -0.58 -15.11 5.10
N GLY A 129 -0.18 -16.30 5.57
CA GLY A 129 0.62 -17.26 4.78
C GLY A 129 1.96 -16.74 4.26
N SER A 130 2.53 -15.70 4.88
CA SER A 130 3.78 -15.05 4.43
C SER A 130 3.70 -14.42 3.03
N ARG A 131 2.50 -14.10 2.52
CA ARG A 131 2.29 -13.47 1.19
C ARG A 131 3.06 -12.17 1.03
N HIS A 132 3.17 -11.37 2.10
CA HIS A 132 3.98 -10.13 2.12
C HIS A 132 5.45 -10.35 1.72
N TYR A 133 5.97 -11.57 1.92
CA TYR A 133 7.31 -11.96 1.49
C TYR A 133 7.30 -12.57 0.10
N GLN A 134 6.38 -13.49 -0.20
CA GLN A 134 6.29 -14.23 -1.46
C GLN A 134 6.07 -13.31 -2.65
N MET A 135 5.24 -12.27 -2.49
CA MET A 135 4.96 -11.28 -3.53
C MET A 135 6.20 -10.58 -4.08
N ASN A 136 7.29 -10.47 -3.31
CA ASN A 136 8.53 -9.85 -3.78
C ASN A 136 9.23 -10.65 -4.91
N PHE A 137 8.84 -11.90 -5.13
CA PHE A 137 9.45 -12.81 -6.10
C PHE A 137 8.52 -13.16 -7.26
N LEU A 138 7.26 -12.69 -7.23
CA LEU A 138 6.29 -12.94 -8.28
C LEU A 138 6.47 -11.97 -9.45
N PRO A 139 6.55 -12.44 -10.71
CA PRO A 139 6.55 -11.56 -11.88
C PRO A 139 5.26 -10.74 -11.92
N GLY A 140 5.39 -9.44 -12.19
CA GLY A 140 4.22 -8.54 -12.24
C GLY A 140 3.54 -8.25 -10.90
N SER A 141 4.16 -8.64 -9.76
CA SER A 141 3.59 -8.34 -8.45
C SER A 141 3.51 -6.83 -8.21
N ALA A 142 2.52 -6.45 -7.42
CA ALA A 142 2.25 -5.05 -7.13
C ALA A 142 3.37 -4.40 -6.32
N ASP A 143 4.06 -3.42 -6.91
CA ASP A 143 5.03 -2.58 -6.20
C ASP A 143 4.34 -1.77 -5.08
N ASN A 144 5.07 -1.52 -3.98
CA ASN A 144 4.67 -0.67 -2.86
C ASN A 144 3.29 -1.03 -2.27
N PRO A 145 3.09 -2.24 -1.71
CA PRO A 145 1.82 -2.66 -1.11
C PRO A 145 1.39 -1.75 0.05
N ASP A 146 2.33 -1.17 0.79
CA ASP A 146 2.10 -0.19 1.85
C ASP A 146 1.34 1.04 1.35
N GLN A 147 1.75 1.63 0.22
CA GLN A 147 1.08 2.76 -0.40
C GLN A 147 -0.30 2.36 -0.94
N ARG A 148 -0.43 1.15 -1.50
CA ARG A 148 -1.70 0.66 -2.05
C ARG A 148 -2.73 0.43 -0.96
N ILE A 149 -2.32 -0.12 0.19
CA ILE A 149 -3.18 -0.34 1.35
C ILE A 149 -3.53 0.98 2.05
N SER A 150 -2.57 1.91 2.23
CA SER A 150 -2.78 3.12 3.02
C SER A 150 -3.40 4.26 2.24
N GLU A 151 -2.81 4.63 1.10
CA GLU A 151 -3.15 5.83 0.33
C GLU A 151 -4.17 5.54 -0.77
N ASN A 152 -3.92 4.50 -1.62
CA ASN A 152 -4.80 4.25 -2.76
C ASN A 152 -6.19 3.78 -2.32
N THR A 153 -6.32 3.00 -1.23
CA THR A 153 -7.63 2.65 -0.66
C THR A 153 -8.39 3.88 -0.18
N ARG A 154 -7.71 4.87 0.42
CA ARG A 154 -8.33 6.13 0.85
C ARG A 154 -8.96 6.85 -0.33
N TRP A 155 -8.18 7.05 -1.41
CA TRP A 155 -8.67 7.77 -2.57
C TRP A 155 -9.71 6.97 -3.36
N ALA A 156 -9.52 5.65 -3.51
CA ALA A 156 -10.46 4.79 -4.19
C ALA A 156 -11.85 4.81 -3.54
N THR A 157 -11.94 4.71 -2.21
CA THR A 157 -13.21 4.71 -1.49
C THR A 157 -13.83 6.10 -1.39
N ALA A 158 -13.05 7.15 -1.08
CA ALA A 158 -13.56 8.50 -0.94
C ALA A 158 -14.11 9.04 -2.28
N MET A 159 -13.33 8.93 -3.35
CA MET A 159 -13.77 9.39 -4.66
C MET A 159 -14.94 8.58 -5.22
N ALA A 160 -15.00 7.26 -4.96
CA ALA A 160 -16.15 6.44 -5.38
C ALA A 160 -17.46 6.94 -4.77
N VAL A 161 -17.47 7.20 -3.46
CA VAL A 161 -18.65 7.72 -2.77
C VAL A 161 -19.00 9.14 -3.26
N ASP A 162 -18.01 10.03 -3.40
CA ASP A 162 -18.23 11.40 -3.87
C ASP A 162 -18.82 11.43 -5.28
N MET A 163 -18.29 10.60 -6.19
CA MET A 163 -18.79 10.54 -7.57
C MET A 163 -20.17 9.89 -7.65
N ALA A 164 -20.41 8.82 -6.90
CA ALA A 164 -21.72 8.18 -6.87
C ALA A 164 -22.81 9.13 -6.34
N VAL A 165 -22.51 9.84 -5.25
CA VAL A 165 -23.44 10.84 -4.66
C VAL A 165 -23.62 12.03 -5.60
N GLY A 166 -22.53 12.54 -6.18
CA GLY A 166 -22.57 13.67 -7.13
C GLY A 166 -23.36 13.32 -8.38
N LEU A 167 -23.14 12.15 -8.97
CA LEU A 167 -23.90 11.67 -10.13
C LEU A 167 -25.39 11.50 -9.82
N PHE A 168 -25.69 10.87 -8.68
CA PHE A 168 -27.07 10.73 -8.20
C PHE A 168 -27.75 12.10 -8.01
N GLN A 169 -27.06 13.03 -7.35
CA GLN A 169 -27.56 14.39 -7.15
C GLN A 169 -27.81 15.08 -8.50
N SER A 170 -26.87 15.01 -9.42
CA SER A 170 -27.00 15.63 -10.75
C SER A 170 -28.13 15.02 -11.56
N ALA A 171 -28.32 13.71 -11.51
CA ALA A 171 -29.44 13.04 -12.19
C ALA A 171 -30.81 13.47 -11.64
N VAL A 172 -30.98 13.50 -10.32
CA VAL A 172 -32.24 13.91 -9.70
C VAL A 172 -32.50 15.41 -9.92
N MET A 173 -31.45 16.27 -9.84
CA MET A 173 -31.54 17.70 -10.18
C MET A 173 -31.97 17.92 -11.63
N LEU A 174 -31.36 17.18 -12.56
CA LEU A 174 -31.69 17.26 -13.97
C LEU A 174 -33.18 16.94 -14.20
N ILE A 175 -33.65 15.82 -13.68
CA ILE A 175 -35.07 15.40 -13.81
C ILE A 175 -36.00 16.47 -13.23
N SER A 176 -35.71 16.99 -12.02
CA SER A 176 -36.54 17.97 -11.32
C SER A 176 -36.60 19.30 -12.09
N PHE A 177 -35.43 19.84 -12.49
CA PHE A 177 -35.37 21.17 -13.09
C PHE A 177 -35.69 21.19 -14.58
N VAL A 178 -35.50 20.08 -15.30
CA VAL A 178 -36.03 19.91 -16.67
C VAL A 178 -37.57 19.98 -16.63
N GLY A 179 -38.22 19.30 -15.66
CA GLY A 179 -39.67 19.39 -15.48
C GLY A 179 -40.16 20.83 -15.20
N ILE A 180 -39.47 21.54 -14.30
CA ILE A 180 -39.78 22.93 -13.98
C ILE A 180 -39.56 23.83 -15.22
N LEU A 181 -38.42 23.70 -15.89
CA LEU A 181 -38.07 24.51 -17.04
C LEU A 181 -39.04 24.28 -18.21
N TRP A 182 -39.45 23.03 -18.43
CA TRP A 182 -40.45 22.68 -19.46
C TRP A 182 -41.79 23.35 -19.22
N THR A 183 -42.29 23.32 -17.99
CA THR A 183 -43.60 23.93 -17.66
C THR A 183 -43.58 25.44 -17.68
N LEU A 184 -42.45 26.08 -17.28
CA LEU A 184 -42.34 27.54 -17.24
C LEU A 184 -42.06 28.18 -18.61
N SER A 185 -41.36 27.48 -19.50
CA SER A 185 -40.96 28.05 -20.79
C SER A 185 -42.13 28.31 -21.73
N GLY A 186 -43.19 27.46 -21.61
CA GLY A 186 -44.31 27.56 -22.56
C GLY A 186 -43.88 27.31 -24.02
N PRO A 187 -44.76 27.49 -24.99
CA PRO A 187 -44.38 27.34 -26.40
C PRO A 187 -43.68 28.58 -26.94
N LEU A 188 -42.66 28.37 -27.79
CA LEU A 188 -42.10 29.40 -28.66
C LEU A 188 -42.75 29.30 -30.03
N ILE A 189 -43.42 30.36 -30.44
CA ILE A 189 -44.04 30.45 -31.77
C ILE A 189 -43.00 31.05 -32.73
N VAL A 190 -42.54 30.25 -33.68
CA VAL A 190 -41.63 30.68 -34.74
C VAL A 190 -42.40 30.73 -36.06
N ALA A 191 -42.62 31.93 -36.60
CA ALA A 191 -43.23 32.11 -37.91
C ALA A 191 -42.18 31.94 -39.01
N PHE A 192 -42.33 30.90 -39.83
CA PHE A 192 -41.52 30.70 -41.03
C PHE A 192 -42.42 30.82 -42.26
N GLY A 193 -42.48 32.02 -42.83
CA GLY A 193 -43.40 32.35 -43.91
C GLY A 193 -44.86 32.35 -43.45
N SER A 194 -45.71 31.50 -44.06
CA SER A 194 -47.13 31.33 -43.68
C SER A 194 -47.39 30.25 -42.63
N ASN A 195 -46.36 29.54 -42.17
CA ASN A 195 -46.51 28.46 -41.18
C ASN A 195 -45.98 28.90 -39.82
N GLU A 196 -46.79 28.76 -38.79
CA GLU A 196 -46.41 28.94 -37.40
C GLU A 196 -46.05 27.57 -36.79
N PHE A 197 -44.81 27.47 -36.29
CA PHE A 197 -44.32 26.27 -35.57
C PHE A 197 -44.29 26.58 -34.08
N GLU A 198 -45.02 25.78 -33.30
CA GLU A 198 -44.95 25.83 -31.85
C GLU A 198 -43.90 24.83 -31.34
N ILE A 199 -42.89 25.34 -30.65
CA ILE A 199 -41.86 24.52 -29.99
C ILE A 199 -42.16 24.53 -28.48
N PRO A 200 -42.77 23.45 -27.92
CA PRO A 200 -43.04 23.40 -26.48
C PRO A 200 -41.73 23.17 -25.72
N GLY A 201 -41.57 23.80 -24.54
CA GLY A 201 -40.38 23.56 -23.72
C GLY A 201 -39.06 24.04 -24.29
N TYR A 202 -39.06 25.02 -25.18
CA TYR A 202 -37.90 25.48 -25.94
C TYR A 202 -36.67 25.84 -25.08
N MET A 203 -36.88 26.27 -23.84
CA MET A 203 -35.79 26.56 -22.90
C MET A 203 -34.99 25.32 -22.50
N VAL A 204 -35.61 24.13 -22.50
CA VAL A 204 -34.92 22.86 -22.25
C VAL A 204 -33.98 22.54 -23.42
N PHE A 205 -34.45 22.71 -24.65
CA PHE A 205 -33.61 22.54 -25.84
C PHE A 205 -32.47 23.55 -25.87
N ALA A 206 -32.75 24.83 -25.51
CA ALA A 206 -31.74 25.86 -25.37
C ALA A 206 -30.66 25.46 -24.33
N ALA A 207 -31.06 24.90 -23.18
CA ALA A 207 -30.14 24.41 -22.16
C ALA A 207 -29.29 23.21 -22.63
N LEU A 208 -29.90 22.27 -23.36
CA LEU A 208 -29.18 21.13 -23.94
C LEU A 208 -28.13 21.57 -24.97
N VAL A 209 -28.51 22.48 -25.91
CA VAL A 209 -27.57 23.02 -26.91
C VAL A 209 -26.46 23.81 -26.23
N TYR A 210 -26.80 24.65 -25.26
CA TYR A 210 -25.82 25.42 -24.49
C TYR A 210 -24.83 24.52 -23.77
N ALA A 211 -25.33 23.50 -23.02
CA ALA A 211 -24.49 22.55 -22.34
C ALA A 211 -23.62 21.71 -23.30
N LEU A 212 -24.17 21.29 -24.46
CA LEU A 212 -23.41 20.54 -25.45
C LEU A 212 -22.24 21.36 -26.02
N ILE A 213 -22.48 22.64 -26.32
CA ILE A 213 -21.43 23.57 -26.81
C ILE A 213 -20.35 23.70 -25.71
N GLY A 214 -20.74 24.01 -24.47
CA GLY A 214 -19.81 24.14 -23.35
C GLY A 214 -19.00 22.88 -23.06
N SER A 215 -19.68 21.74 -23.04
CA SER A 215 -19.04 20.44 -22.83
C SER A 215 -18.04 20.09 -23.93
N THR A 216 -18.42 20.31 -25.19
CA THR A 216 -17.57 20.04 -26.34
C THR A 216 -16.31 20.90 -26.32
N LEU A 217 -16.47 22.22 -26.12
CA LEU A 217 -15.34 23.14 -26.03
C LEU A 217 -14.42 22.81 -24.85
N THR A 218 -15.00 22.50 -23.66
CA THR A 218 -14.23 22.14 -22.48
C THR A 218 -13.47 20.83 -22.68
N TYR A 219 -14.07 19.85 -23.33
CA TYR A 219 -13.42 18.58 -23.66
C TYR A 219 -12.18 18.77 -24.55
N PHE A 220 -12.32 19.52 -25.65
CA PHE A 220 -11.20 19.77 -26.58
C PHE A 220 -10.06 20.56 -25.90
N MET A 221 -10.39 21.53 -25.06
CA MET A 221 -9.38 22.33 -24.35
C MET A 221 -8.79 21.59 -23.12
N GLY A 222 -9.55 20.71 -22.49
CA GLY A 222 -9.12 19.97 -21.31
C GLY A 222 -8.31 18.71 -21.62
N ARG A 223 -8.54 18.08 -22.78
CA ARG A 223 -7.86 16.83 -23.18
C ARG A 223 -6.33 16.88 -23.05
N PRO A 224 -5.61 17.93 -23.48
CA PRO A 224 -4.15 17.99 -23.31
C PRO A 224 -3.70 18.02 -21.86
N MET A 225 -4.55 18.47 -20.92
CA MET A 225 -4.19 18.55 -19.49
C MET A 225 -4.00 17.16 -18.87
N VAL A 226 -4.69 16.13 -19.36
CA VAL A 226 -4.54 14.75 -18.86
C VAL A 226 -3.09 14.28 -19.05
N GLU A 227 -2.55 14.45 -20.26
CA GLU A 227 -1.16 14.07 -20.55
C GLU A 227 -0.15 14.92 -19.77
N ILE A 228 -0.40 16.23 -19.65
CA ILE A 228 0.46 17.13 -18.85
C ILE A 228 0.44 16.71 -17.37
N ASN A 229 -0.71 16.32 -16.81
CA ASN A 229 -0.81 15.83 -15.43
C ASN A 229 -0.04 14.52 -15.22
N ILE A 230 -0.10 13.59 -16.17
CA ILE A 230 0.71 12.36 -16.13
C ILE A 230 2.20 12.71 -16.09
N ARG A 231 2.68 13.59 -16.99
CA ARG A 231 4.08 14.05 -17.01
C ARG A 231 4.47 14.77 -15.72
N ARG A 232 3.58 15.57 -15.13
CA ARG A 232 3.83 16.23 -13.84
C ARG A 232 4.01 15.20 -12.74
N ASN A 233 3.10 14.22 -12.62
CA ASN A 233 3.18 13.19 -11.60
C ASN A 233 4.46 12.35 -11.75
N GLN A 234 4.88 12.08 -12.99
CA GLN A 234 6.14 11.39 -13.26
C GLN A 234 7.34 12.23 -12.80
N ALA A 235 7.42 13.49 -13.20
CA ALA A 235 8.52 14.38 -12.85
C ALA A 235 8.64 14.59 -11.32
N GLU A 236 7.51 14.72 -10.60
CA GLU A 236 7.46 14.80 -9.14
C GLU A 236 7.96 13.49 -8.49
N SER A 237 7.57 12.35 -9.06
CA SER A 237 8.01 11.04 -8.59
C SER A 237 9.51 10.85 -8.77
N ASP A 238 10.06 11.22 -9.93
CA ASP A 238 11.49 11.11 -10.24
C ASP A 238 12.31 12.01 -9.29
N HIS A 239 11.84 13.23 -9.03
CA HIS A 239 12.49 14.13 -8.07
C HIS A 239 12.46 13.58 -6.65
N ARG A 240 11.33 13.05 -6.21
CA ARG A 240 11.20 12.40 -4.89
C ARG A 240 12.11 11.19 -4.76
N PHE A 241 12.19 10.36 -5.81
CA PHE A 241 13.09 9.20 -5.83
C PHE A 241 14.56 9.63 -5.69
N ALA A 242 14.99 10.70 -6.37
CA ALA A 242 16.34 11.24 -6.22
C ALA A 242 16.64 11.69 -4.78
N LEU A 243 15.68 12.36 -4.11
CA LEU A 243 15.81 12.76 -2.71
C LEU A 243 15.90 11.55 -1.75
N ILE A 244 15.07 10.52 -1.97
CA ILE A 244 15.09 9.29 -1.18
C ILE A 244 16.43 8.59 -1.33
N ARG A 245 16.96 8.48 -2.54
CA ARG A 245 18.25 7.85 -2.83
C ARG A 245 19.40 8.53 -2.07
N ILE A 246 19.44 9.87 -2.04
CA ILE A 246 20.45 10.61 -1.26
C ILE A 246 20.28 10.35 0.24
N ARG A 247 19.05 10.34 0.75
CA ARG A 247 18.77 10.05 2.16
C ARG A 247 19.24 8.65 2.57
N GLU A 248 19.01 7.66 1.72
CA GLU A 248 19.42 6.27 1.98
C GLU A 248 20.92 6.07 1.91
N ASN A 249 21.62 6.86 1.09
CA ASN A 249 23.07 6.79 0.91
C ASN A 249 23.80 8.00 1.51
N SER A 250 23.20 8.67 2.50
CA SER A 250 23.68 9.94 3.07
C SER A 250 25.13 9.85 3.61
N GLU A 251 25.47 8.76 4.28
CA GLU A 251 26.83 8.51 4.77
C GLU A 251 27.83 8.38 3.62
N GLY A 252 27.51 7.59 2.59
CA GLY A 252 28.36 7.42 1.41
C GLY A 252 28.58 8.73 0.66
N VAL A 253 27.53 9.52 0.46
CA VAL A 253 27.62 10.85 -0.18
C VAL A 253 28.52 11.78 0.64
N ALA A 254 28.34 11.81 1.98
CA ALA A 254 29.14 12.66 2.87
C ALA A 254 30.63 12.24 2.91
N LEU A 255 30.92 10.94 2.97
CA LEU A 255 32.28 10.41 3.00
C LEU A 255 33.09 10.77 1.74
N ILE A 256 32.44 10.75 0.56
CA ILE A 256 33.11 11.11 -0.71
C ILE A 256 32.97 12.59 -1.07
N ARG A 257 32.30 13.39 -0.21
CA ARG A 257 32.02 14.83 -0.42
C ARG A 257 31.31 15.11 -1.73
N GLY A 258 30.28 14.29 -2.02
CA GLY A 258 29.52 14.31 -3.28
C GLY A 258 28.38 15.33 -3.32
N GLU A 259 28.15 16.14 -2.26
CA GLU A 259 26.97 17.01 -2.08
C GLU A 259 26.77 18.00 -3.26
N ALA A 260 27.87 18.55 -3.80
CA ALA A 260 27.80 19.51 -4.89
C ALA A 260 27.32 18.88 -6.22
N ASP A 261 27.61 17.59 -6.44
CA ASP A 261 27.15 16.86 -7.63
C ASP A 261 25.69 16.45 -7.48
N GLU A 262 25.33 15.95 -6.32
CA GLU A 262 23.94 15.61 -5.99
C GLU A 262 23.03 16.86 -6.04
N ASP A 263 23.47 18.03 -5.54
CA ASP A 263 22.70 19.30 -5.67
C ASP A 263 22.47 19.66 -7.13
N ARG A 264 23.48 19.50 -8.02
CA ARG A 264 23.30 19.74 -9.46
C ARG A 264 22.29 18.76 -10.08
N GLY A 265 22.31 17.51 -9.64
CA GLY A 265 21.36 16.48 -10.03
C GLY A 265 19.92 16.84 -9.63
N LEU A 266 19.73 17.19 -8.36
CA LEU A 266 18.44 17.61 -7.80
C LEU A 266 17.90 18.87 -8.48
N ARG A 267 18.73 19.88 -8.74
CA ARG A 267 18.33 21.10 -9.46
C ARG A 267 17.87 20.81 -10.89
N ARG A 268 18.55 19.90 -11.60
CA ARG A 268 18.12 19.46 -12.94
C ARG A 268 16.77 18.74 -12.89
N SER A 269 16.60 17.81 -11.97
CA SER A 269 15.34 17.11 -11.77
C SER A 269 14.20 18.07 -11.43
N PHE A 270 14.41 18.99 -10.49
CA PHE A 270 13.41 19.98 -10.11
C PHE A 270 13.11 20.99 -11.23
N SER A 271 14.10 21.38 -12.03
CA SER A 271 13.87 22.23 -13.19
C SER A 271 12.93 21.59 -14.23
N HIS A 272 12.96 20.26 -14.34
CA HIS A 272 12.01 19.51 -15.16
C HIS A 272 10.58 19.60 -14.58
N VAL A 273 10.42 19.44 -13.27
CA VAL A 273 9.14 19.66 -12.58
C VAL A 273 8.60 21.06 -12.86
N VAL A 274 9.44 22.10 -12.73
CA VAL A 274 9.07 23.50 -13.00
C VAL A 274 8.64 23.69 -14.45
N SER A 275 9.31 23.07 -15.40
CA SER A 275 8.95 23.20 -16.83
C SER A 275 7.58 22.62 -17.13
N VAL A 276 7.30 21.40 -16.62
CA VAL A 276 6.00 20.73 -16.80
C VAL A 276 4.88 21.47 -16.06
N MET A 277 5.16 22.01 -14.87
CA MET A 277 4.19 22.85 -14.15
C MET A 277 3.83 24.11 -14.93
N LYS A 278 4.79 24.76 -15.59
CA LYS A 278 4.51 25.91 -16.48
C LYS A 278 3.62 25.54 -17.67
N ASP A 279 3.78 24.32 -18.21
CA ASP A 279 2.89 23.83 -19.28
C ASP A 279 1.47 23.61 -18.77
N LEU A 280 1.34 23.03 -17.57
CA LEU A 280 0.05 22.87 -16.89
C LEU A 280 -0.63 24.22 -16.67
N MET A 281 0.07 25.19 -16.08
CA MET A 281 -0.45 26.54 -15.83
C MET A 281 -0.91 27.24 -17.12
N ARG A 282 -0.20 27.03 -18.24
CA ARG A 282 -0.63 27.57 -19.54
C ARG A 282 -1.94 26.94 -20.03
N SER A 283 -2.08 25.64 -19.85
CA SER A 283 -3.28 24.90 -20.24
C SER A 283 -4.47 25.29 -19.35
N GLU A 284 -4.27 25.35 -18.03
CA GLU A 284 -5.28 25.79 -17.06
C GLU A 284 -5.76 27.21 -17.35
N ARG A 285 -4.84 28.12 -17.65
CA ARG A 285 -5.19 29.50 -18.01
C ARG A 285 -6.09 29.57 -19.25
N ARG A 286 -5.81 28.77 -20.31
CA ARG A 286 -6.65 28.71 -21.49
C ARG A 286 -8.05 28.19 -21.17
N LEU A 287 -8.11 27.10 -20.38
CA LEU A 287 -9.38 26.52 -19.96
C LEU A 287 -10.17 27.51 -19.09
N MET A 288 -9.52 28.22 -18.18
CA MET A 288 -10.16 29.18 -17.30
C MET A 288 -10.78 30.37 -18.06
N TRP A 289 -10.13 30.85 -19.11
CA TRP A 289 -10.74 31.87 -20.00
C TRP A 289 -12.06 31.38 -20.61
N LEU A 290 -12.07 30.17 -21.14
CA LEU A 290 -13.28 29.56 -21.70
C LEU A 290 -14.37 29.39 -20.66
N THR A 291 -14.06 28.73 -19.53
CA THR A 291 -15.06 28.42 -18.52
C THR A 291 -15.61 29.66 -17.83
N SER A 292 -14.78 30.71 -17.65
CA SER A 292 -15.24 31.99 -17.10
C SER A 292 -16.17 32.71 -18.06
N ALA A 293 -15.80 32.79 -19.35
CA ALA A 293 -16.66 33.41 -20.38
C ALA A 293 -17.99 32.64 -20.51
N TYR A 294 -17.92 31.31 -20.58
CA TYR A 294 -19.09 30.44 -20.61
C TYR A 294 -19.99 30.65 -19.39
N GLY A 295 -19.42 30.68 -18.18
CA GLY A 295 -20.16 30.90 -16.93
C GLY A 295 -20.85 32.28 -16.88
N MET A 296 -20.20 33.36 -17.36
CA MET A 296 -20.80 34.68 -17.43
C MET A 296 -21.99 34.73 -18.41
N VAL A 297 -21.83 34.11 -19.58
CA VAL A 297 -22.90 34.03 -20.57
C VAL A 297 -24.06 33.19 -20.03
N ALA A 298 -23.82 32.11 -19.28
CA ALA A 298 -24.84 31.26 -18.69
C ALA A 298 -25.80 32.04 -17.77
N GLY A 299 -25.34 33.11 -17.10
CA GLY A 299 -26.17 33.94 -16.24
C GLY A 299 -27.14 34.84 -17.01
N VAL A 300 -26.77 35.29 -18.19
CA VAL A 300 -27.56 36.23 -18.98
C VAL A 300 -28.38 35.55 -20.10
N PHE A 301 -27.87 34.50 -20.68
CA PHE A 301 -28.45 33.78 -21.82
C PHE A 301 -29.93 33.37 -21.60
N PRO A 302 -30.32 32.71 -20.50
CA PRO A 302 -31.72 32.34 -20.30
C PRO A 302 -32.66 33.54 -20.17
N ILE A 303 -32.17 34.63 -19.56
CA ILE A 303 -32.94 35.87 -19.43
C ILE A 303 -33.15 36.50 -20.83
N LEU A 304 -32.10 36.56 -21.67
CA LEU A 304 -32.18 37.06 -23.03
C LEU A 304 -33.18 36.26 -23.87
N VAL A 305 -33.13 34.91 -23.78
CA VAL A 305 -34.00 34.04 -24.59
C VAL A 305 -35.46 34.10 -24.12
N ALA A 306 -35.72 34.31 -22.81
CA ALA A 306 -37.06 34.39 -22.23
C ALA A 306 -37.64 35.84 -22.23
N SER A 307 -36.82 36.89 -22.41
CA SER A 307 -37.24 38.30 -22.32
C SER A 307 -38.35 38.71 -23.30
N PRO A 308 -38.44 38.20 -24.54
CA PRO A 308 -39.55 38.56 -25.43
C PRO A 308 -40.92 38.26 -24.84
N ARG A 309 -41.06 37.16 -24.10
CA ARG A 309 -42.29 36.79 -23.43
C ARG A 309 -42.61 37.68 -22.22
N TYR A 310 -41.59 38.14 -21.51
CA TYR A 310 -41.73 39.11 -20.44
C TYR A 310 -42.21 40.47 -20.98
N PHE A 311 -41.59 40.99 -22.04
CA PHE A 311 -42.02 42.26 -22.65
C PHE A 311 -43.38 42.17 -23.33
N ALA A 312 -43.79 40.97 -23.78
CA ALA A 312 -45.14 40.73 -24.26
C ALA A 312 -46.20 40.61 -23.14
N GLY A 313 -45.80 40.68 -21.85
CA GLY A 313 -46.68 40.52 -20.70
C GLY A 313 -47.15 39.07 -20.44
N ALA A 314 -46.57 38.08 -21.12
CA ALA A 314 -46.96 36.69 -21.00
C ALA A 314 -46.42 36.01 -19.71
N ILE A 315 -45.37 36.56 -19.12
CA ILE A 315 -44.74 36.08 -17.87
C ILE A 315 -44.35 37.26 -16.98
N THR A 316 -44.37 37.05 -15.66
CA THR A 316 -43.94 38.04 -14.66
C THR A 316 -42.42 38.09 -14.54
N LEU A 317 -41.88 39.13 -13.87
CA LEU A 317 -40.46 39.21 -13.55
C LEU A 317 -39.99 38.00 -12.71
N GLY A 318 -40.80 37.59 -11.74
CA GLY A 318 -40.50 36.43 -10.91
C GLY A 318 -40.36 35.14 -11.73
N VAL A 319 -41.26 34.92 -12.71
CA VAL A 319 -41.16 33.75 -13.61
C VAL A 319 -39.91 33.85 -14.50
N LEU A 320 -39.55 35.03 -15.00
CA LEU A 320 -38.33 35.23 -15.77
C LEU A 320 -37.07 34.85 -14.95
N MET A 321 -37.01 35.32 -13.71
CA MET A 321 -35.88 35.01 -12.81
C MET A 321 -35.86 33.53 -12.40
N GLN A 322 -37.05 32.91 -12.21
CA GLN A 322 -37.20 31.48 -11.95
C GLN A 322 -36.69 30.64 -13.13
N ILE A 323 -36.99 31.01 -14.38
CA ILE A 323 -36.45 30.36 -15.60
C ILE A 323 -34.93 30.43 -15.58
N GLY A 324 -34.36 31.63 -15.30
CA GLY A 324 -32.92 31.83 -15.24
C GLY A 324 -32.23 30.87 -14.22
N SER A 325 -32.81 30.80 -13.03
CA SER A 325 -32.26 29.91 -11.99
C SER A 325 -32.43 28.42 -12.33
N ALA A 326 -33.57 28.01 -12.89
CA ALA A 326 -33.81 26.63 -13.32
C ALA A 326 -32.86 26.23 -14.47
N PHE A 327 -32.62 27.13 -15.45
CA PHE A 327 -31.67 26.91 -16.51
C PHE A 327 -30.24 26.68 -15.99
N ALA A 328 -29.81 27.47 -15.01
CA ALA A 328 -28.52 27.32 -14.38
C ALA A 328 -28.35 25.92 -13.71
N GLU A 329 -29.39 25.42 -13.04
CA GLU A 329 -29.36 24.09 -12.41
C GLU A 329 -29.33 22.95 -13.45
N VAL A 330 -30.11 23.07 -14.53
CA VAL A 330 -30.08 22.09 -15.65
C VAL A 330 -28.68 22.06 -16.29
N THR A 331 -28.12 23.23 -16.58
CA THR A 331 -26.78 23.33 -17.19
C THR A 331 -25.70 22.75 -16.27
N ARG A 332 -25.76 23.04 -14.97
CA ARG A 332 -24.83 22.48 -13.98
C ARG A 332 -24.91 20.95 -13.91
N ALA A 333 -26.13 20.41 -13.91
CA ALA A 333 -26.34 18.96 -13.89
C ALA A 333 -25.81 18.27 -15.16
N LEU A 334 -26.00 18.88 -16.34
CA LEU A 334 -25.48 18.37 -17.61
C LEU A 334 -23.95 18.42 -17.69
N ASN A 335 -23.34 19.44 -17.12
CA ASN A 335 -21.89 19.60 -17.12
C ASN A 335 -21.17 18.69 -16.12
N TRP A 336 -21.88 17.96 -15.27
CA TRP A 336 -21.28 17.16 -14.20
C TRP A 336 -20.16 16.23 -14.66
N PHE A 337 -20.34 15.54 -15.79
CA PHE A 337 -19.31 14.63 -16.33
C PHE A 337 -18.06 15.36 -16.75
N VAL A 338 -18.22 16.52 -17.38
CA VAL A 338 -17.09 17.33 -17.85
C VAL A 338 -16.30 17.89 -16.67
N ASP A 339 -17.01 18.40 -15.67
CA ASP A 339 -16.41 19.00 -14.47
C ASP A 339 -15.68 17.95 -13.61
N ASN A 340 -16.13 16.70 -13.64
CA ASN A 340 -15.56 15.63 -12.85
C ASN A 340 -14.63 14.69 -13.66
N PHE A 341 -14.43 14.91 -14.96
CA PHE A 341 -13.62 14.02 -15.80
C PHE A 341 -12.19 13.80 -15.27
N PRO A 342 -11.43 14.81 -14.82
CA PRO A 342 -10.11 14.61 -14.23
C PRO A 342 -10.18 13.74 -12.96
N ARG A 343 -11.18 13.97 -12.11
CA ARG A 343 -11.37 13.20 -10.87
C ARG A 343 -11.74 11.74 -11.14
N ILE A 344 -12.48 11.47 -12.22
CA ILE A 344 -12.81 10.10 -12.67
C ILE A 344 -11.54 9.38 -13.11
N ALA A 345 -10.65 10.05 -13.84
CA ALA A 345 -9.37 9.50 -14.28
C ALA A 345 -8.45 9.20 -13.08
N ASP A 346 -8.35 10.12 -12.12
CA ASP A 346 -7.57 9.93 -10.90
C ASP A 346 -8.13 8.77 -10.06
N TRP A 347 -9.45 8.71 -9.88
CA TRP A 347 -10.10 7.62 -9.17
C TRP A 347 -9.81 6.27 -9.82
N ARG A 348 -9.90 6.20 -11.15
CA ARG A 348 -9.57 5.00 -11.91
C ARG A 348 -8.15 4.54 -11.62
N SER A 349 -7.18 5.44 -11.64
CA SER A 349 -5.77 5.14 -11.36
C SER A 349 -5.58 4.58 -9.93
N HIS A 350 -6.22 5.18 -8.92
CA HIS A 350 -6.12 4.69 -7.55
C HIS A 350 -6.79 3.32 -7.39
N LEU A 351 -7.94 3.13 -8.02
CA LEU A 351 -8.66 1.85 -7.96
C LEU A 351 -7.88 0.73 -8.66
N GLU A 352 -7.32 0.97 -9.85
CA GLU A 352 -6.49 -0.01 -10.58
C GLU A 352 -5.29 -0.48 -9.74
N ARG A 353 -4.68 0.42 -8.95
CA ARG A 353 -3.60 0.04 -8.03
C ARG A 353 -4.06 -0.86 -6.88
N VAL A 354 -5.26 -0.62 -6.34
CA VAL A 354 -5.84 -1.48 -5.29
C VAL A 354 -6.20 -2.84 -5.86
N VAL A 355 -6.80 -2.88 -7.04
CA VAL A 355 -7.17 -4.12 -7.74
C VAL A 355 -5.91 -4.93 -8.09
N ALA A 356 -4.86 -4.28 -8.60
CA ALA A 356 -3.59 -4.96 -8.89
C ALA A 356 -2.95 -5.57 -7.63
N LEU A 357 -3.16 -5.00 -6.45
CA LEU A 357 -2.74 -5.63 -5.19
C LEU A 357 -3.59 -6.88 -4.90
N GLU A 358 -4.92 -6.82 -5.07
CA GLU A 358 -5.79 -8.01 -4.91
C GLU A 358 -5.41 -9.11 -5.91
N ASP A 359 -5.20 -8.78 -7.18
CA ASP A 359 -4.77 -9.72 -8.21
C ASP A 359 -3.42 -10.38 -7.85
N SER A 360 -2.47 -9.61 -7.30
CA SER A 360 -1.18 -10.16 -6.83
C SER A 360 -1.34 -11.09 -5.62
N LEU A 361 -2.28 -10.78 -4.72
CA LEU A 361 -2.61 -11.65 -3.59
C LEU A 361 -3.32 -12.93 -4.06
N ASP A 362 -4.20 -12.82 -5.04
CA ASP A 362 -4.88 -13.98 -5.65
C ASP A 362 -3.87 -14.88 -6.41
N ALA A 363 -2.89 -14.27 -7.12
CA ALA A 363 -1.80 -15.01 -7.76
C ALA A 363 -0.94 -15.76 -6.74
N ALA A 364 -0.65 -15.15 -5.58
CA ALA A 364 0.05 -15.83 -4.49
C ALA A 364 -0.76 -17.02 -3.94
N ASP A 365 -2.09 -16.89 -3.82
CA ASP A 365 -2.98 -17.97 -3.39
C ASP A 365 -3.01 -19.14 -4.40
N ILE A 366 -2.97 -18.87 -5.71
CA ILE A 366 -2.91 -19.88 -6.75
C ILE A 366 -1.58 -20.63 -6.73
N LEU A 367 -0.46 -19.91 -6.49
CA LEU A 367 0.84 -20.55 -6.33
C LEU A 367 0.91 -21.45 -5.10
N ASP A 368 0.22 -21.08 -4.02
CA ASP A 368 0.09 -21.92 -2.83
C ASP A 368 -0.70 -23.22 -3.11
N ALA A 369 -1.52 -23.26 -4.13
CA ALA A 369 -2.31 -24.44 -4.56
C ALA A 369 -1.66 -25.27 -5.69
N GLY A 370 -0.51 -24.81 -6.27
CA GLY A 370 0.12 -25.43 -7.45
C GLY A 370 0.84 -26.76 -7.17
N GLU A 371 0.97 -27.61 -8.21
CA GLU A 371 1.55 -28.96 -8.13
C GLU A 371 3.09 -28.97 -7.98
N VAL A 372 3.80 -27.92 -8.40
CA VAL A 372 5.27 -27.82 -8.34
C VAL A 372 5.67 -26.99 -7.12
N ARG A 373 5.60 -27.62 -5.96
CA ARG A 373 5.90 -26.98 -4.67
C ARG A 373 6.63 -27.93 -3.75
N ILE A 374 7.52 -27.37 -2.91
CA ILE A 374 8.10 -28.10 -1.79
C ILE A 374 6.97 -28.43 -0.80
N SER A 375 6.76 -29.73 -0.56
CA SER A 375 5.78 -30.19 0.43
C SER A 375 6.35 -30.03 1.84
N VAL A 376 5.81 -29.09 2.62
CA VAL A 376 6.21 -28.93 4.02
C VAL A 376 5.21 -29.64 4.93
N ILE A 377 5.66 -30.72 5.57
CA ILE A 377 4.85 -31.51 6.51
C ILE A 377 5.24 -31.15 7.94
N GLU A 378 4.31 -30.55 8.65
CA GLU A 378 4.50 -30.14 10.05
C GLU A 378 4.06 -31.24 11.02
N GLY A 379 4.85 -31.48 12.05
CA GLY A 379 4.51 -32.35 13.14
C GLY A 379 5.46 -33.55 13.33
N PRO A 380 5.27 -34.32 14.43
CA PRO A 380 6.11 -35.47 14.72
C PRO A 380 5.89 -36.63 13.74
N LEU A 381 6.82 -37.55 13.69
CA LEU A 381 6.66 -38.83 13.01
C LEU A 381 5.54 -39.65 13.66
N PRO A 382 5.02 -40.72 13.00
CA PRO A 382 4.00 -41.60 13.57
C PRO A 382 4.43 -42.26 14.89
N ASP A 383 5.75 -42.39 15.14
CA ASP A 383 6.35 -42.90 16.36
C ASP A 383 6.53 -41.84 17.48
N GLY A 384 6.05 -40.61 17.25
CA GLY A 384 6.11 -39.49 18.21
C GLY A 384 7.43 -38.71 18.22
N ARG A 385 8.43 -39.08 17.40
CA ARG A 385 9.70 -38.35 17.31
C ARG A 385 9.57 -37.07 16.49
N GLU A 386 10.10 -35.99 17.03
CA GLU A 386 10.25 -34.72 16.27
C GLU A 386 11.57 -34.77 15.47
N VAL A 387 11.47 -34.59 14.17
CA VAL A 387 12.63 -34.59 13.25
C VAL A 387 12.54 -33.44 12.24
N LEU A 388 13.70 -32.97 11.81
CA LEU A 388 13.81 -32.21 10.55
C LEU A 388 14.32 -33.20 9.49
N ALA A 389 13.53 -33.44 8.44
CA ALA A 389 13.94 -34.35 7.39
C ALA A 389 13.69 -33.74 5.99
N PHE A 390 14.65 -33.98 5.09
CA PHE A 390 14.57 -33.65 3.68
C PHE A 390 14.52 -34.95 2.89
N ARG A 391 13.52 -35.06 1.97
CA ARG A 391 13.36 -36.19 1.08
C ARG A 391 13.25 -35.69 -0.35
N ASP A 392 14.23 -36.07 -1.16
CA ASP A 392 14.34 -35.68 -2.58
C ASP A 392 14.09 -34.20 -2.81
N LEU A 393 14.58 -33.39 -1.87
CA LEU A 393 14.35 -31.96 -1.84
C LEU A 393 15.15 -31.28 -2.94
N GLN A 394 14.44 -30.60 -3.82
CA GLN A 394 14.97 -29.69 -4.82
C GLN A 394 14.44 -28.27 -4.54
N ILE A 395 15.33 -27.29 -4.55
CA ILE A 395 14.96 -25.88 -4.32
C ILE A 395 15.30 -25.08 -5.59
N ALA A 396 14.29 -24.37 -6.10
CA ALA A 396 14.43 -23.50 -7.26
C ALA A 396 14.22 -22.02 -6.90
N GLN A 397 14.59 -21.13 -7.79
CA GLN A 397 14.16 -19.74 -7.78
C GLN A 397 12.76 -19.61 -8.38
N ALA A 398 12.12 -18.46 -8.19
CA ALA A 398 10.79 -18.19 -8.77
C ALA A 398 10.78 -18.23 -10.32
N ASP A 399 11.93 -18.02 -10.95
CA ASP A 399 12.15 -18.13 -12.41
C ASP A 399 12.42 -19.56 -12.90
N GLY A 400 12.41 -20.56 -11.97
CA GLY A 400 12.65 -21.95 -12.27
C GLY A 400 14.13 -22.41 -12.21
N ASN A 401 15.09 -21.51 -12.00
CA ASN A 401 16.50 -21.89 -11.89
C ASN A 401 16.75 -22.71 -10.61
N ILE A 402 17.34 -23.91 -10.75
CA ILE A 402 17.61 -24.81 -9.63
C ILE A 402 18.81 -24.31 -8.83
N LEU A 403 18.60 -24.05 -7.54
CA LEU A 403 19.64 -23.67 -6.58
C LEU A 403 20.20 -24.89 -5.85
N VAL A 404 19.31 -25.76 -5.34
CA VAL A 404 19.67 -27.03 -4.70
C VAL A 404 19.03 -28.14 -5.51
N GLY A 405 19.83 -28.98 -6.11
CA GLY A 405 19.37 -30.05 -7.00
C GLY A 405 18.99 -31.31 -6.26
N GLU A 406 19.62 -31.60 -5.12
CA GLU A 406 19.31 -32.76 -4.31
C GLU A 406 19.73 -32.53 -2.85
N ALA A 407 18.75 -32.67 -1.94
CA ALA A 407 19.06 -32.69 -0.52
C ALA A 407 18.25 -33.80 0.18
N ASN A 408 18.99 -34.73 0.78
CA ASN A 408 18.47 -35.81 1.60
C ASN A 408 19.20 -35.80 2.94
N ALA A 409 18.49 -35.55 4.04
CA ALA A 409 19.05 -35.56 5.39
C ALA A 409 17.93 -35.75 6.43
N GLU A 410 18.30 -36.29 7.57
CA GLU A 410 17.46 -36.38 8.75
C GLU A 410 18.25 -35.88 9.96
N LEU A 411 17.64 -34.98 10.73
CA LEU A 411 18.18 -34.40 11.96
C LEU A 411 17.21 -34.70 13.11
N GLN A 412 17.75 -35.10 14.25
CA GLN A 412 16.98 -35.51 15.40
C GLN A 412 16.87 -34.39 16.45
N ALA A 413 15.86 -34.45 17.31
CA ALA A 413 15.72 -33.53 18.42
C ALA A 413 16.97 -33.53 19.30
N GLY A 414 17.47 -32.35 19.68
CA GLY A 414 18.68 -32.14 20.46
C GLY A 414 19.99 -32.22 19.68
N GLU A 415 19.99 -32.59 18.38
CA GLU A 415 21.19 -32.64 17.55
C GLU A 415 21.61 -31.20 17.12
N LYS A 416 22.90 -30.91 17.10
CA LYS A 416 23.48 -29.66 16.69
C LYS A 416 24.19 -29.82 15.36
N VAL A 417 23.66 -29.24 14.28
CA VAL A 417 24.14 -29.44 12.91
C VAL A 417 24.56 -28.11 12.29
N LEU A 418 25.78 -28.08 11.76
CA LEU A 418 26.30 -26.95 11.02
C LEU A 418 26.16 -27.23 9.51
N ILE A 419 25.56 -26.30 8.77
CA ILE A 419 25.48 -26.36 7.30
C ILE A 419 26.50 -25.37 6.73
N VAL A 420 27.46 -25.88 5.98
CA VAL A 420 28.50 -25.10 5.33
C VAL A 420 28.40 -25.20 3.80
N GLY A 421 29.04 -24.29 3.08
CA GLY A 421 29.10 -24.30 1.62
C GLY A 421 29.57 -22.95 1.08
N GLU A 422 29.96 -22.90 -0.18
CA GLU A 422 30.37 -21.67 -0.84
C GLU A 422 29.23 -20.62 -0.86
N SER A 423 29.61 -19.35 -1.05
CA SER A 423 28.62 -18.29 -1.24
C SER A 423 27.78 -18.55 -2.51
N GLY A 424 26.47 -18.34 -2.45
CA GLY A 424 25.57 -18.57 -3.58
C GLY A 424 25.12 -20.01 -3.80
N THR A 425 25.47 -20.98 -2.93
CA THR A 425 25.01 -22.39 -3.04
C THR A 425 23.58 -22.63 -2.57
N GLY A 426 22.82 -21.60 -2.19
CA GLY A 426 21.43 -21.76 -1.77
C GLY A 426 21.21 -22.02 -0.27
N LYS A 427 22.23 -21.84 0.61
CA LYS A 427 22.12 -22.04 2.06
C LYS A 427 20.97 -21.26 2.70
N SER A 428 20.94 -19.94 2.49
CA SER A 428 19.88 -19.09 3.02
C SER A 428 18.52 -19.38 2.38
N THR A 429 18.49 -19.91 1.15
CA THR A 429 17.24 -20.35 0.51
C THR A 429 16.74 -21.66 1.12
N LEU A 430 17.62 -22.58 1.47
CA LEU A 430 17.29 -23.79 2.24
C LEU A 430 16.69 -23.42 3.61
N PHE A 431 17.27 -22.45 4.31
CA PHE A 431 16.73 -21.92 5.56
C PHE A 431 15.31 -21.37 5.41
N ARG A 432 15.06 -20.62 4.32
CA ARG A 432 13.73 -20.10 4.00
C ARG A 432 12.74 -21.20 3.61
N ALA A 433 13.21 -22.26 2.93
CA ALA A 433 12.38 -23.42 2.61
C ALA A 433 11.96 -24.18 3.89
N ILE A 434 12.89 -24.39 4.84
CA ILE A 434 12.59 -24.98 6.15
C ILE A 434 11.54 -24.15 6.91
N SER A 435 11.63 -22.84 6.85
CA SER A 435 10.66 -21.94 7.50
C SER A 435 9.29 -21.91 6.81
N GLY A 436 9.16 -22.49 5.61
CA GLY A 436 7.95 -22.52 4.81
C GLY A 436 7.64 -21.23 4.05
N VAL A 437 8.55 -20.23 4.07
CA VAL A 437 8.35 -18.97 3.33
C VAL A 437 8.80 -19.06 1.87
N TRP A 438 9.57 -20.11 1.50
CA TRP A 438 10.07 -20.37 0.15
C TRP A 438 9.43 -21.61 -0.44
N PRO A 439 8.41 -21.47 -1.29
CA PRO A 439 7.65 -22.62 -1.79
C PRO A 439 8.24 -23.27 -3.07
N TRP A 440 9.12 -22.56 -3.81
CA TRP A 440 9.58 -22.98 -5.14
C TRP A 440 10.54 -24.15 -5.11
N GLY A 441 10.17 -25.25 -5.76
CA GLY A 441 10.95 -26.47 -5.84
C GLY A 441 10.07 -27.71 -5.82
N SER A 442 10.65 -28.84 -5.43
CA SER A 442 9.95 -30.14 -5.30
C SER A 442 10.51 -30.96 -4.14
N GLY A 443 9.87 -32.07 -3.83
CA GLY A 443 10.25 -32.94 -2.70
C GLY A 443 9.56 -32.57 -1.40
N GLU A 444 10.00 -33.19 -0.30
CA GLU A 444 9.37 -33.08 1.02
C GLU A 444 10.35 -32.53 2.05
N ILE A 445 9.86 -31.55 2.83
CA ILE A 445 10.50 -31.12 4.09
C ILE A 445 9.56 -31.46 5.23
N ARG A 446 9.98 -32.34 6.13
CA ARG A 446 9.29 -32.55 7.40
C ARG A 446 9.91 -31.66 8.45
N VAL A 447 9.08 -30.86 9.12
CA VAL A 447 9.51 -29.92 10.17
C VAL A 447 8.80 -30.25 11.50
N PRO A 448 9.44 -29.94 12.65
CA PRO A 448 8.77 -29.95 13.93
C PRO A 448 7.57 -29.01 14.00
N PRO A 449 6.69 -29.11 15.01
CA PRO A 449 5.63 -28.13 15.25
C PRO A 449 6.18 -26.70 15.30
N ARG A 450 5.51 -25.74 14.64
CA ARG A 450 5.99 -24.36 14.49
C ARG A 450 6.22 -23.64 15.81
N ASP A 451 5.42 -23.93 16.83
CA ASP A 451 5.55 -23.39 18.18
C ASP A 451 6.80 -23.89 18.92
N HIS A 452 7.41 -24.98 18.45
CA HIS A 452 8.68 -25.51 18.95
C HIS A 452 9.90 -24.93 18.23
N MET A 453 9.70 -24.17 17.15
CA MET A 453 10.78 -23.66 16.29
C MET A 453 11.00 -22.16 16.48
N MET A 454 12.26 -21.72 16.41
CA MET A 454 12.61 -20.32 16.34
C MET A 454 13.71 -20.07 15.31
N PHE A 455 13.50 -19.06 14.48
CA PHE A 455 14.41 -18.69 13.40
C PHE A 455 15.16 -17.40 13.73
N MET A 456 16.46 -17.43 13.53
CA MET A 456 17.36 -16.29 13.70
C MET A 456 18.01 -15.94 12.36
N PRO A 457 17.47 -14.96 11.64
CA PRO A 457 18.09 -14.47 10.40
C PRO A 457 19.37 -13.68 10.69
N GLN A 458 20.21 -13.46 9.68
CA GLN A 458 21.44 -12.69 9.76
C GLN A 458 21.24 -11.29 10.36
N ARG A 459 20.13 -10.62 9.99
CA ARG A 459 19.66 -9.36 10.60
C ARG A 459 18.37 -9.62 11.37
N PRO A 460 18.41 -9.59 12.70
CA PRO A 460 17.21 -9.79 13.51
C PRO A 460 16.19 -8.68 13.28
N TYR A 461 14.92 -9.05 13.15
CA TYR A 461 13.84 -8.09 13.12
C TYR A 461 13.55 -7.55 14.52
N LEU A 462 13.53 -6.23 14.66
CA LEU A 462 13.12 -5.52 15.87
C LEU A 462 11.84 -4.72 15.58
N PRO A 463 10.70 -5.08 16.19
CA PRO A 463 9.47 -4.33 16.02
C PRO A 463 9.60 -2.93 16.62
N LEU A 464 8.78 -2.01 16.09
CA LEU A 464 8.64 -0.67 16.67
C LEU A 464 7.98 -0.78 18.05
N GLY A 465 8.31 0.14 18.95
CA GLY A 465 7.79 0.20 20.30
C GLY A 465 8.84 -0.02 21.38
N THR A 466 8.40 -0.52 22.53
CA THR A 466 9.27 -0.69 23.70
C THR A 466 10.33 -1.78 23.53
N LEU A 467 11.47 -1.64 24.24
CA LEU A 467 12.50 -2.66 24.27
C LEU A 467 11.95 -3.99 24.77
N ARG A 468 11.07 -3.97 25.76
CA ARG A 468 10.33 -5.13 26.25
C ARG A 468 9.58 -5.84 25.12
N GLY A 469 8.89 -5.09 24.27
CA GLY A 469 8.21 -5.62 23.08
C GLY A 469 9.18 -6.25 22.10
N ALA A 470 10.30 -5.58 21.85
CA ALA A 470 11.34 -6.07 20.96
C ALA A 470 11.96 -7.38 21.45
N ILE A 471 12.17 -7.57 22.74
CA ILE A 471 12.73 -8.80 23.31
C ILE A 471 11.69 -9.91 23.37
N ALA A 472 10.43 -9.59 23.72
CA ALA A 472 9.37 -10.60 23.85
C ALA A 472 8.85 -11.13 22.50
N TYR A 473 9.10 -10.42 21.39
CA TYR A 473 8.59 -10.76 20.06
C TYR A 473 8.91 -12.23 19.66
N PRO A 474 7.96 -12.98 19.07
CA PRO A 474 6.61 -12.60 18.64
C PRO A 474 5.53 -12.64 19.74
N ALA A 475 5.88 -12.90 20.98
CA ALA A 475 4.95 -12.91 22.09
C ALA A 475 4.57 -11.49 22.54
N ALA A 476 3.47 -11.38 23.28
CA ALA A 476 3.07 -10.11 23.88
C ALA A 476 4.13 -9.58 24.88
N PRO A 477 4.36 -8.27 24.98
CA PRO A 477 5.41 -7.68 25.83
C PRO A 477 5.34 -8.12 27.31
N LYS A 478 4.14 -8.34 27.84
CA LYS A 478 3.89 -8.71 29.23
C LYS A 478 3.92 -10.23 29.50
N LYS A 479 4.24 -11.06 28.50
CA LYS A 479 4.26 -12.52 28.68
C LYS A 479 5.35 -12.97 29.65
N PHE A 480 6.48 -12.26 29.69
CA PHE A 480 7.62 -12.61 30.53
C PHE A 480 7.77 -11.63 31.70
N PRO A 481 8.07 -12.12 32.92
CA PRO A 481 8.32 -11.25 34.06
C PRO A 481 9.64 -10.48 33.87
N ASP A 482 9.72 -9.27 34.43
CA ASP A 482 10.88 -8.37 34.32
C ASP A 482 12.19 -9.04 34.71
N ALA A 483 12.18 -9.79 35.81
CA ALA A 483 13.37 -10.50 36.28
C ALA A 483 13.92 -11.48 35.22
N ALA A 484 13.06 -12.17 34.46
CA ALA A 484 13.50 -13.05 33.38
C ALA A 484 14.06 -12.27 32.20
N VAL A 485 13.44 -11.14 31.84
CA VAL A 485 13.92 -10.26 30.74
C VAL A 485 15.28 -9.67 31.09
N ILE A 486 15.45 -9.16 32.32
CA ILE A 486 16.71 -8.60 32.81
C ILE A 486 17.80 -9.67 32.81
N ALA A 487 17.53 -10.85 33.37
CA ALA A 487 18.49 -11.95 33.39
C ALA A 487 18.92 -12.41 32.00
N ALA A 488 17.99 -12.44 31.03
CA ALA A 488 18.31 -12.76 29.64
C ALA A 488 19.22 -11.70 28.98
N LEU A 489 18.96 -10.41 29.24
CA LEU A 489 19.81 -9.32 28.75
C LEU A 489 21.21 -9.36 29.35
N GLU A 490 21.31 -9.55 30.67
CA GLU A 490 22.58 -9.67 31.39
C GLU A 490 23.40 -10.84 30.84
N ARG A 491 22.75 -11.99 30.66
CA ARG A 491 23.41 -13.22 30.14
C ARG A 491 23.94 -13.04 28.71
N CYS A 492 23.30 -12.17 27.92
CA CYS A 492 23.75 -11.82 26.58
C CYS A 492 24.65 -10.59 26.53
N GLY A 493 25.14 -10.05 27.68
CA GLY A 493 26.04 -8.91 27.74
C GLY A 493 25.41 -7.57 27.36
N LEU A 494 24.08 -7.44 27.57
CA LEU A 494 23.29 -6.23 27.28
C LEU A 494 22.82 -5.52 28.57
N VAL A 495 23.66 -5.52 29.61
CA VAL A 495 23.37 -4.93 30.94
C VAL A 495 22.91 -3.49 30.85
N HIS A 496 23.51 -2.70 29.95
CA HIS A 496 23.19 -1.27 29.76
C HIS A 496 21.74 -1.04 29.27
N LEU A 497 21.03 -2.06 28.80
CA LEU A 497 19.65 -1.99 28.33
C LEU A 497 18.62 -2.35 29.42
N THR A 498 19.04 -2.91 30.55
CA THR A 498 18.12 -3.42 31.60
C THR A 498 17.24 -2.35 32.24
N GLY A 499 17.73 -1.10 32.31
CA GLY A 499 16.98 0.04 32.82
C GLY A 499 16.04 0.72 31.79
N ARG A 500 16.02 0.26 30.54
CA ARG A 500 15.34 0.92 29.41
C ARG A 500 14.19 0.07 28.83
N LEU A 501 13.66 -0.89 29.57
CA LEU A 501 12.71 -1.89 29.06
C LEU A 501 11.42 -1.26 28.48
N ASP A 502 10.94 -0.19 29.09
CA ASP A 502 9.67 0.46 28.72
C ASP A 502 9.87 1.72 27.86
N GLU A 503 11.10 2.02 27.46
CA GLU A 503 11.39 3.09 26.52
C GLU A 503 10.92 2.69 25.11
N ASP A 504 10.20 3.60 24.44
CA ASP A 504 9.73 3.47 23.06
C ASP A 504 10.67 4.19 22.10
N GLU A 505 11.47 3.41 21.37
CA GLU A 505 12.54 3.94 20.52
C GLU A 505 12.70 3.12 19.22
N ARG A 506 13.47 3.68 18.31
CA ARG A 506 13.89 2.97 17.07
C ARG A 506 15.08 2.05 17.37
N TRP A 507 14.82 0.96 18.09
CA TRP A 507 15.83 -0.01 18.52
C TRP A 507 16.62 -0.63 17.35
N ASP A 508 15.98 -0.74 16.19
CA ASP A 508 16.61 -1.17 14.93
C ASP A 508 17.73 -0.24 14.44
N ARG A 509 17.71 1.04 14.87
CA ARG A 509 18.72 2.05 14.50
C ARG A 509 19.65 2.42 15.64
N MET A 510 19.20 2.29 16.87
CA MET A 510 19.98 2.62 18.05
C MET A 510 21.00 1.55 18.40
N LEU A 511 20.65 0.28 18.21
CA LEU A 511 21.53 -0.84 18.50
C LEU A 511 22.43 -1.15 17.31
N SER A 512 23.71 -1.36 17.59
CA SER A 512 24.64 -1.94 16.61
C SER A 512 24.17 -3.33 16.17
N LEU A 513 24.58 -3.80 15.00
CA LEU A 513 24.17 -5.12 14.51
C LEU A 513 24.58 -6.25 15.48
N GLY A 514 25.72 -6.13 16.14
CA GLY A 514 26.15 -7.09 17.17
C GLY A 514 25.25 -7.10 18.41
N GLU A 515 24.75 -5.94 18.86
CA GLU A 515 23.78 -5.85 19.94
C GLU A 515 22.42 -6.41 19.53
N GLN A 516 21.97 -6.14 18.28
CA GLN A 516 20.75 -6.73 17.74
C GLN A 516 20.84 -8.27 17.70
N GLN A 517 21.99 -8.82 17.27
CA GLN A 517 22.22 -10.27 17.29
C GLN A 517 22.17 -10.82 18.72
N ARG A 518 22.87 -10.18 19.70
CA ARG A 518 22.82 -10.60 21.11
C ARG A 518 21.41 -10.51 21.70
N LEU A 519 20.62 -9.51 21.31
CA LEU A 519 19.22 -9.40 21.70
C LEU A 519 18.37 -10.55 21.15
N ALA A 520 18.66 -11.02 19.93
CA ALA A 520 18.02 -12.22 19.39
C ALA A 520 18.36 -13.49 20.19
N PHE A 521 19.59 -13.61 20.74
CA PHE A 521 19.91 -14.68 21.68
C PHE A 521 19.16 -14.53 23.01
N ALA A 522 18.96 -13.31 23.51
CA ALA A 522 18.13 -13.07 24.69
C ALA A 522 16.66 -13.54 24.47
N ARG A 523 16.12 -13.37 23.25
CA ARG A 523 14.81 -13.94 22.88
C ARG A 523 14.79 -15.47 23.02
N LEU A 524 15.85 -16.18 22.59
CA LEU A 524 15.93 -17.63 22.73
C LEU A 524 15.87 -18.07 24.18
N LEU A 525 16.54 -17.35 25.09
CA LEU A 525 16.53 -17.63 26.51
C LEU A 525 15.14 -17.47 27.14
N LEU A 526 14.35 -16.50 26.64
CA LEU A 526 12.98 -16.29 27.13
C LEU A 526 12.00 -17.33 26.58
N HIS A 527 12.08 -17.61 25.27
CA HIS A 527 11.12 -18.50 24.60
C HIS A 527 11.43 -19.98 24.79
N ARG A 528 12.71 -20.33 24.97
CA ARG A 528 13.22 -21.73 25.17
C ARG A 528 12.66 -22.70 24.11
N PRO A 529 12.85 -22.41 22.80
CA PRO A 529 12.37 -23.28 21.76
C PRO A 529 13.08 -24.64 21.81
N ARG A 530 12.44 -25.69 21.28
CA ARG A 530 13.09 -27.00 21.13
C ARG A 530 14.01 -27.08 19.94
N TRP A 531 13.74 -26.25 18.91
CA TRP A 531 14.51 -26.17 17.69
C TRP A 531 14.89 -24.71 17.39
N VAL A 532 16.17 -24.47 17.14
CA VAL A 532 16.68 -23.17 16.72
C VAL A 532 17.34 -23.30 15.35
N PHE A 533 16.95 -22.41 14.46
CA PHE A 533 17.52 -22.27 13.13
C PHE A 533 18.25 -20.94 13.05
N MET A 534 19.54 -20.94 12.66
CA MET A 534 20.37 -19.74 12.58
C MET A 534 20.97 -19.59 11.18
N ASP A 535 20.76 -18.41 10.55
CA ASP A 535 21.39 -18.04 9.30
C ASP A 535 22.39 -16.92 9.57
N GLU A 536 23.68 -17.27 9.68
CA GLU A 536 24.79 -16.34 9.98
C GLU A 536 24.52 -15.41 11.19
N ALA A 537 23.79 -15.86 12.18
CA ALA A 537 23.30 -15.05 13.30
C ALA A 537 24.40 -14.55 14.24
N THR A 538 25.65 -14.96 14.05
CA THR A 538 26.84 -14.49 14.80
C THR A 538 27.80 -13.66 13.94
N ALA A 539 27.42 -13.31 12.70
CA ALA A 539 28.32 -12.67 11.75
C ALA A 539 28.87 -11.31 12.19
N ALA A 540 28.14 -10.58 13.02
CA ALA A 540 28.54 -9.27 13.55
C ALA A 540 29.15 -9.33 14.97
N LEU A 541 29.34 -10.52 15.54
CA LEU A 541 29.94 -10.68 16.85
C LEU A 541 31.46 -10.85 16.72
N ASP A 542 32.22 -10.36 17.70
CA ASP A 542 33.61 -10.77 17.88
C ASP A 542 33.69 -12.21 18.40
N GLU A 543 34.89 -12.79 18.43
CA GLU A 543 35.10 -14.18 18.79
C GLU A 543 34.62 -14.50 20.22
N ALA A 544 34.90 -13.59 21.18
CA ALA A 544 34.51 -13.76 22.58
C ALA A 544 32.99 -13.75 22.76
N ASN A 545 32.31 -12.81 22.10
CA ASN A 545 30.83 -12.75 22.13
C ASN A 545 30.21 -13.92 21.34
N GLN A 546 30.80 -14.35 20.23
CA GLN A 546 30.36 -15.55 19.52
C GLN A 546 30.41 -16.78 20.45
N ASP A 547 31.56 -17.02 21.11
CA ASP A 547 31.72 -18.13 22.02
C ASP A 547 30.76 -18.09 23.22
N ALA A 548 30.55 -16.88 23.78
CA ALA A 548 29.60 -16.66 24.85
C ALA A 548 28.13 -16.99 24.43
N MET A 549 27.73 -16.59 23.21
CA MET A 549 26.40 -16.83 22.67
C MET A 549 26.21 -18.29 22.26
N MET A 550 27.19 -18.91 21.62
CA MET A 550 27.16 -20.33 21.26
C MET A 550 27.21 -21.23 22.49
N GLY A 551 27.90 -20.80 23.54
CA GLY A 551 27.92 -21.49 24.83
C GLY A 551 26.55 -21.66 25.51
N LEU A 552 25.53 -20.85 25.15
CA LEU A 552 24.15 -21.03 25.60
C LEU A 552 23.58 -22.39 25.20
N PHE A 553 23.95 -22.89 24.02
CA PHE A 553 23.53 -24.21 23.54
C PHE A 553 24.24 -25.41 24.22
N GLN A 554 25.26 -25.12 24.99
CA GLN A 554 25.92 -26.13 25.83
C GLN A 554 25.39 -26.12 27.28
N ASN A 555 24.76 -24.99 27.68
CA ASN A 555 24.30 -24.76 29.04
C ASN A 555 22.76 -24.60 29.10
N GLU A 556 22.26 -23.36 29.01
CA GLU A 556 20.85 -23.01 29.24
C GLU A 556 19.89 -23.64 28.22
N LEU A 557 20.39 -23.86 26.99
CA LEU A 557 19.67 -24.46 25.87
C LEU A 557 20.25 -25.81 25.44
N ALA A 558 20.86 -26.58 26.37
CA ALA A 558 21.56 -27.82 26.05
C ALA A 558 20.67 -28.88 25.37
N GLY A 559 19.37 -28.92 25.69
CA GLY A 559 18.40 -29.83 25.07
C GLY A 559 17.82 -29.38 23.74
N CYS A 560 18.18 -28.19 23.28
CA CYS A 560 17.67 -27.61 22.02
C CYS A 560 18.41 -28.21 20.82
N ALA A 561 17.69 -28.59 19.78
CA ALA A 561 18.26 -28.89 18.47
C ALA A 561 18.68 -27.60 17.80
N LEU A 562 19.87 -27.58 17.22
CA LEU A 562 20.45 -26.40 16.57
C LEU A 562 20.81 -26.69 15.12
N VAL A 563 20.28 -25.92 14.20
CA VAL A 563 20.67 -25.93 12.79
C VAL A 563 21.27 -24.57 12.45
N SER A 564 22.58 -24.51 12.27
CA SER A 564 23.28 -23.26 11.95
C SER A 564 23.78 -23.27 10.51
N ILE A 565 23.56 -22.16 9.81
CA ILE A 565 24.24 -21.85 8.57
C ILE A 565 25.33 -20.84 8.90
N GLY A 566 26.59 -21.13 8.52
CA GLY A 566 27.70 -20.24 8.79
C GLY A 566 29.00 -20.75 8.21
N HIS A 567 29.98 -19.85 8.16
CA HIS A 567 31.32 -20.16 7.63
C HIS A 567 32.45 -19.63 8.54
N ARG A 568 32.09 -19.12 9.74
CA ARG A 568 33.07 -18.57 10.68
C ARG A 568 33.88 -19.69 11.34
N PRO A 569 35.19 -19.47 11.56
CA PRO A 569 36.02 -20.38 12.34
C PRO A 569 35.46 -20.58 13.76
N GLY A 570 35.63 -21.80 14.31
CA GLY A 570 35.22 -22.13 15.68
C GLY A 570 33.75 -22.51 15.86
N LEU A 571 32.88 -22.29 14.87
CA LEU A 571 31.47 -22.73 14.99
C LEU A 571 31.34 -24.25 15.02
N ASP A 572 32.23 -24.97 14.36
CA ASP A 572 32.30 -26.45 14.35
C ASP A 572 32.45 -27.05 15.75
N LEU A 573 33.06 -26.31 16.70
CA LEU A 573 33.25 -26.76 18.09
C LEU A 573 31.92 -26.87 18.88
N PHE A 574 30.87 -26.20 18.42
CA PHE A 574 29.55 -26.18 19.07
C PHE A 574 28.53 -27.08 18.38
N HIS A 575 28.95 -27.82 17.33
CA HIS A 575 28.07 -28.70 16.56
C HIS A 575 28.55 -30.14 16.57
N ASP A 576 27.60 -31.05 16.55
CA ASP A 576 27.86 -32.51 16.60
C ASP A 576 28.23 -33.04 15.20
N ARG A 577 27.70 -32.39 14.16
CA ARG A 577 27.83 -32.81 12.76
C ARG A 577 27.84 -31.59 11.80
N THR A 578 28.58 -31.71 10.72
CA THR A 578 28.59 -30.72 9.64
C THR A 578 27.97 -31.34 8.38
N LEU A 579 27.05 -30.63 7.73
CA LEU A 579 26.55 -30.93 6.39
C LEU A 579 27.16 -29.95 5.41
N THR A 580 27.54 -30.40 4.23
CA THR A 580 28.16 -29.54 3.22
C THR A 580 27.30 -29.44 1.97
N LEU A 581 27.01 -28.21 1.57
CA LEU A 581 26.32 -27.92 0.32
C LEU A 581 27.39 -27.71 -0.77
N LEU A 582 27.62 -28.74 -1.60
CA LEU A 582 28.59 -28.73 -2.67
C LEU A 582 28.00 -28.25 -3.97
N ARG A 583 28.66 -27.34 -4.65
CA ARG A 583 28.21 -26.80 -5.95
C ARG A 583 28.26 -27.90 -7.02
N SER A 584 27.18 -28.04 -7.80
CA SER A 584 27.07 -28.94 -8.95
C SER A 584 26.43 -28.22 -10.14
N PRO A 585 26.67 -28.64 -11.38
CA PRO A 585 26.01 -28.04 -12.56
C PRO A 585 24.49 -28.08 -12.52
N ASP A 586 23.89 -29.12 -11.92
CA ASP A 586 22.44 -29.35 -11.82
C ASP A 586 21.85 -28.79 -10.50
N GLY A 587 22.52 -27.84 -9.86
CA GLY A 587 22.19 -27.32 -8.53
C GLY A 587 23.03 -27.95 -7.43
N ALA A 588 23.18 -27.24 -6.30
CA ALA A 588 24.02 -27.71 -5.21
C ALA A 588 23.45 -29.01 -4.57
N ARG A 589 24.33 -29.88 -4.08
CA ARG A 589 23.97 -31.12 -3.42
C ARG A 589 24.34 -31.09 -1.95
N LEU A 590 23.41 -31.51 -1.10
CA LEU A 590 23.63 -31.64 0.34
C LEU A 590 24.29 -32.99 0.62
N THR A 591 25.54 -32.97 1.13
CA THR A 591 26.30 -34.15 1.47
C THR A 591 26.60 -34.19 2.96
N ALA A 592 26.41 -35.34 3.57
CA ALA A 592 26.89 -35.59 4.91
C ALA A 592 28.34 -36.14 4.84
N PRO A 593 29.31 -35.46 5.42
CA PRO A 593 30.63 -36.10 5.58
C PRO A 593 30.48 -37.34 6.46
N GLN A 594 31.21 -38.41 6.12
CA GLN A 594 31.26 -39.62 6.95
C GLN A 594 31.55 -39.23 8.40
N ARG A 595 30.78 -39.77 9.37
CA ARG A 595 30.95 -39.54 10.79
C ARG A 595 32.43 -39.55 11.14
N GLN A 596 33.02 -38.40 11.46
CA GLN A 596 34.30 -38.39 12.17
C GLN A 596 34.04 -39.04 13.53
N ARG A 597 34.65 -40.21 13.76
CA ARG A 597 34.71 -40.88 15.04
C ARG A 597 35.26 -39.87 16.05
N THR A 598 34.46 -39.53 17.03
CA THR A 598 34.85 -38.75 18.22
C THR A 598 36.16 -39.32 18.78
N VAL A 599 37.25 -38.63 18.55
CA VAL A 599 38.47 -38.86 19.28
C VAL A 599 38.26 -38.27 20.65
N SER A 600 38.07 -39.16 21.62
CA SER A 600 37.95 -38.82 23.04
C SER A 600 39.08 -37.89 23.45
N ALA A 601 38.78 -36.74 24.01
CA ALA A 601 39.70 -35.76 24.55
C ALA A 601 40.59 -36.41 25.63
N ARG A 602 41.79 -36.83 25.27
CA ARG A 602 42.87 -37.10 26.23
C ARG A 602 43.28 -35.75 26.84
N ARG A 603 42.82 -35.52 28.06
CA ARG A 603 43.34 -34.48 28.95
C ARG A 603 44.87 -34.60 28.98
N ARG A 604 45.59 -33.75 28.29
CA ARG A 604 47.00 -33.49 28.61
C ARG A 604 47.05 -32.49 29.78
N ARG A 605 47.21 -33.06 30.97
CA ARG A 605 47.86 -32.36 32.09
C ARG A 605 49.30 -32.14 31.68
N GLY A 606 49.69 -30.95 31.31
CA GLY A 606 51.07 -30.53 31.11
C GLY A 606 51.38 -29.43 32.10
N GLY A 607 52.26 -29.74 33.04
CA GLY A 607 52.66 -28.86 34.12
C GLY A 607 53.40 -27.62 33.65
N VAL A 608 53.17 -26.58 34.39
CA VAL A 608 53.89 -25.30 34.34
C VAL A 608 55.28 -25.52 34.89
N GLY A 609 56.31 -25.32 34.06
CA GLY A 609 57.71 -25.16 34.49
C GLY A 609 58.16 -23.71 34.20
N PRO A 610 58.90 -23.06 35.08
CA PRO A 610 59.26 -21.65 34.92
C PRO A 610 60.43 -21.48 33.97
N VAL A 611 60.28 -20.63 32.96
CA VAL A 611 61.44 -20.19 32.10
C VAL A 611 61.95 -18.85 32.63
N THR A 612 63.17 -18.90 33.06
CA THR A 612 64.07 -17.86 33.50
C THR A 612 64.34 -16.83 32.40
N VAL A 613 64.33 -15.58 32.84
CA VAL A 613 64.80 -14.37 32.10
C VAL A 613 66.30 -14.46 31.90
N ALA A 614 66.79 -14.34 30.68
CA ALA A 614 68.15 -13.95 30.37
C ALA A 614 68.16 -12.84 29.34
N GLY A 615 68.50 -11.68 29.77
CA GLY A 615 68.69 -10.49 28.93
C GLY A 615 70.04 -10.45 28.24
N ARG A 616 70.16 -9.67 27.23
CA ARG A 616 71.29 -8.91 26.60
C ARG A 616 70.82 -8.50 25.22
N GLY A 617 70.89 -7.25 24.74
CA GLY A 617 71.65 -6.10 25.04
C GLY A 617 71.98 -5.38 23.74
N VAL A 618 71.69 -4.08 23.66
CA VAL A 618 72.44 -3.04 22.94
C VAL A 618 72.55 -3.19 21.40
N ALA A 619 72.21 -2.24 20.51
CA ALA A 619 72.57 -0.85 20.29
C ALA A 619 71.83 -0.32 19.06
N ARG A 620 71.22 0.85 19.04
CA ARG A 620 71.69 2.18 18.65
C ARG A 620 72.27 2.27 17.24
N ILE A 621 71.65 3.11 16.37
CA ILE A 621 72.20 4.16 15.46
C ILE A 621 70.97 4.71 14.71
N LEU A 622 70.54 5.86 14.99
CA LEU A 622 70.72 7.28 14.75
C LEU A 622 70.83 7.71 13.26
N ARG A 623 69.89 8.64 12.96
CA ARG A 623 70.02 9.85 12.12
C ARG A 623 69.81 9.77 10.63
N GLY A 624 68.92 10.64 10.21
CA GLY A 624 69.01 11.34 8.95
C GLY A 624 67.71 12.01 8.51
N ARG A 625 67.50 13.25 8.94
CA ARG A 625 66.72 14.29 8.27
C ARG A 625 67.63 14.97 7.22
N PRO A 626 67.21 15.91 6.35
CA PRO A 626 65.87 16.39 5.95
C PRO A 626 65.75 16.86 4.45
N ARG A 627 64.51 17.42 4.16
CA ARG A 627 64.19 18.60 3.31
C ARG A 627 63.84 18.46 1.82
N ARG A 628 62.66 19.05 1.55
CA ARG A 628 62.25 19.96 0.45
C ARG A 628 62.05 19.32 -0.95
N THR A 629 60.94 19.50 -1.55
CA THR A 629 60.22 20.72 -1.99
C THR A 629 58.70 20.46 -1.99
#